data_cf670c985f26ed6ab05270b80062f47a
#
_entry.id   cf670c985f26ed6ab05270b80062f47a
#
_cell.length_a   1.000
_cell.length_b   1.000
_cell.length_c   1.000
_cell.angle_alpha   90.00
_cell.angle_beta   90.00
_cell.angle_gamma   90.00
#
_symmetry.space_group_name_H-M   'P 1'
#
loop_
_entity.id
_entity.type
_entity.pdbx_description
1 polymer ?
#
loop_
_entity_poly.entity_id
_entity_poly.type
_entity_poly.pdbx_seq_one_letter_code
_entity_poly.pdbx_strand_id
1 'polypeptide(L)'
;MWTKKLALSLWTVLFVALSPCFSQSSPTRQQQIASHARQAAEYLKEGKPDLAVPEFRAIVALDPENVDARGNLGVLLYFQGAYSDAIPELRAALNLRPTLWKIQALLGIAEKRTGDVAAARDDLEKAFPNVQDEKVRIDTGMELIEIYSGTGDLDKAAATVNVLRKLAPTNEAVLYTAYRVYSDLTADSLLSLSVVAPNSARFHQALAHELAKRGKTDEAIQNYREALKLDPQLPGIHFELAEMLSTQGTPDSLAEAEREYKAALEANPDDEQSECRLGDIALRRNDVKEAYDRYSKAVQLQPGDPDANIGLAKVLMTMDQPEKALPLLEHAVQLDPTSAAAHFRLSAVYRQLGRPDDAKHELDEYQKYKGMKEKLEEIYREMRPDQIEEENNGASVPKQ
;
A
#
# COMPACT_ATOMS: atom_id res chain seq x y z
N MET A 1 18.93 -0.55 16.67
CA MET A 1 18.79 -1.51 17.80
C MET A 1 17.94 -2.75 17.46
N TRP A 2 17.77 -3.05 16.19
CA TRP A 2 16.88 -4.13 15.68
C TRP A 2 17.58 -5.47 15.36
N THR A 3 18.90 -5.50 15.35
CA THR A 3 19.70 -6.63 14.88
C THR A 3 19.80 -7.84 15.84
N LYS A 4 19.48 -7.70 17.12
CA LYS A 4 19.72 -8.78 18.11
C LYS A 4 18.57 -9.77 18.31
N LYS A 5 17.34 -9.47 17.90
CA LYS A 5 16.18 -10.39 18.12
C LYS A 5 15.87 -11.31 16.93
N LEU A 6 16.48 -11.08 15.77
CA LEU A 6 16.26 -11.87 14.55
C LEU A 6 17.07 -13.17 14.49
N ALA A 7 18.15 -13.27 15.25
CA ALA A 7 19.06 -14.42 15.20
C ALA A 7 18.47 -15.75 15.71
N LEU A 8 17.47 -15.72 16.62
CA LEU A 8 17.02 -16.94 17.29
C LEU A 8 15.99 -17.80 16.51
N SER A 9 15.29 -17.26 15.53
CA SER A 9 14.23 -18.00 14.82
C SER A 9 14.66 -18.68 13.53
N LEU A 10 15.84 -18.37 12.97
CA LEU A 10 16.37 -18.99 11.74
C LEU A 10 17.12 -20.32 11.95
N TRP A 11 17.32 -20.73 13.20
CA TRP A 11 18.20 -21.83 13.56
C TRP A 11 17.62 -23.25 13.42
N THR A 12 16.34 -23.40 13.12
CA THR A 12 15.66 -24.70 13.15
C THR A 12 15.72 -25.50 11.83
N VAL A 13 16.43 -25.05 10.80
CA VAL A 13 16.19 -25.60 9.44
C VAL A 13 17.35 -26.40 8.83
N LEU A 14 18.54 -26.46 9.41
CA LEU A 14 19.66 -27.17 8.74
C LEU A 14 20.17 -28.40 9.47
N PHE A 15 19.27 -29.14 10.15
CA PHE A 15 19.61 -30.51 10.58
C PHE A 15 18.95 -31.50 9.61
N VAL A 16 19.44 -31.61 8.40
CA VAL A 16 19.15 -32.77 7.53
C VAL A 16 20.30 -33.75 7.67
N ALA A 17 19.90 -34.98 7.92
CA ALA A 17 20.75 -36.13 8.19
C ALA A 17 21.98 -36.24 7.29
N LEU A 18 23.11 -36.46 7.92
CA LEU A 18 24.37 -36.91 7.28
C LEU A 18 24.13 -38.21 6.52
N SER A 19 23.92 -38.12 5.20
CA SER A 19 24.16 -39.27 4.33
C SER A 19 25.65 -39.26 3.96
N PRO A 20 26.38 -40.32 4.22
CA PRO A 20 27.80 -40.36 3.92
C PRO A 20 28.05 -40.48 2.40
N CYS A 21 28.39 -39.38 1.72
CA CYS A 21 29.09 -39.48 0.47
C CYS A 21 30.54 -39.91 0.75
N PHE A 22 30.88 -41.11 0.37
CA PHE A 22 32.22 -41.68 0.49
C PHE A 22 33.23 -40.91 -0.40
N SER A 23 33.80 -39.85 0.14
CA SER A 23 35.10 -39.36 -0.27
C SER A 23 36.13 -40.07 0.63
N GLN A 24 37.19 -40.66 0.04
CA GLN A 24 38.26 -41.37 0.74
C GLN A 24 39.09 -40.42 1.61
N SER A 25 38.52 -39.93 2.70
CA SER A 25 39.23 -39.20 3.74
C SER A 25 39.70 -40.22 4.82
N SER A 26 40.93 -40.03 5.31
CA SER A 26 41.47 -40.90 6.38
C SER A 26 40.53 -40.88 7.60
N PRO A 27 40.37 -41.97 8.36
CA PRO A 27 39.51 -42.05 9.54
C PRO A 27 39.75 -40.92 10.56
N THR A 28 40.99 -40.46 10.67
CA THR A 28 41.40 -39.32 11.53
C THR A 28 40.78 -38.00 11.07
N ARG A 29 40.68 -37.71 9.76
CA ARG A 29 40.12 -36.50 9.23
C ARG A 29 38.60 -36.43 9.47
N GLN A 30 37.88 -37.53 9.28
CA GLN A 30 36.44 -37.60 9.58
C GLN A 30 36.14 -37.42 11.08
N GLN A 31 37.00 -38.00 11.93
CA GLN A 31 36.84 -37.80 13.38
C GLN A 31 37.06 -36.36 13.84
N GLN A 32 38.03 -35.65 13.20
CA GLN A 32 38.26 -34.23 13.46
C GLN A 32 37.06 -33.40 13.00
N ILE A 33 36.54 -33.61 11.79
CA ILE A 33 35.34 -32.93 11.25
C ILE A 33 34.16 -33.17 12.18
N ALA A 34 33.90 -34.40 12.60
CA ALA A 34 32.82 -34.74 13.53
C ALA A 34 32.97 -34.10 14.92
N SER A 35 34.20 -33.91 15.40
CA SER A 35 34.49 -33.19 16.64
C SER A 35 34.16 -31.72 16.52
N HIS A 36 34.67 -31.04 15.49
CA HIS A 36 34.39 -29.64 15.25
C HIS A 36 32.89 -29.39 15.03
N ALA A 37 32.20 -30.26 14.29
CA ALA A 37 30.77 -30.15 14.06
C ALA A 37 29.95 -30.26 15.36
N ARG A 38 30.32 -31.16 16.29
CA ARG A 38 29.70 -31.25 17.58
C ARG A 38 29.93 -30.00 18.44
N GLN A 39 31.16 -29.50 18.46
CA GLN A 39 31.54 -28.31 19.20
C GLN A 39 30.79 -27.07 18.69
N ALA A 40 30.71 -26.90 17.33
CA ALA A 40 29.95 -25.84 16.73
C ALA A 40 28.47 -25.90 17.12
N ALA A 41 27.85 -27.09 17.02
CA ALA A 41 26.46 -27.30 17.38
C ALA A 41 26.18 -26.97 18.88
N GLU A 42 27.13 -27.30 19.79
CA GLU A 42 27.03 -26.99 21.20
C GLU A 42 27.08 -25.48 21.45
N TYR A 43 28.03 -24.77 20.83
CA TYR A 43 28.11 -23.31 20.90
C TYR A 43 26.84 -22.61 20.35
N LEU A 44 26.30 -23.13 19.27
CA LEU A 44 25.05 -22.60 18.75
C LEU A 44 23.87 -22.81 19.68
N LYS A 45 23.78 -23.99 20.30
CA LYS A 45 22.76 -24.31 21.32
C LYS A 45 22.86 -23.41 22.56
N GLU A 46 24.09 -23.07 22.93
CA GLU A 46 24.36 -22.16 24.05
C GLU A 46 24.16 -20.68 23.71
N GLY A 47 23.80 -20.35 22.47
CA GLY A 47 23.64 -18.97 22.00
C GLY A 47 24.97 -18.22 21.86
N LYS A 48 26.07 -18.93 21.61
CA LYS A 48 27.43 -18.42 21.41
C LYS A 48 27.90 -18.56 19.96
N PRO A 49 27.26 -17.90 18.97
CA PRO A 49 27.58 -18.06 17.55
C PRO A 49 29.03 -17.69 17.22
N ASP A 50 29.60 -16.71 17.97
CA ASP A 50 30.98 -16.28 17.72
C ASP A 50 32.00 -17.41 17.96
N LEU A 51 31.74 -18.33 18.86
CA LEU A 51 32.58 -19.49 19.14
C LEU A 51 32.37 -20.61 18.12
N ALA A 52 31.28 -20.63 17.39
CA ALA A 52 31.02 -21.59 16.31
C ALA A 52 31.79 -21.29 15.04
N VAL A 53 32.13 -20.01 14.77
CA VAL A 53 32.85 -19.60 13.56
C VAL A 53 34.20 -20.31 13.40
N PRO A 54 35.11 -20.32 14.38
CA PRO A 54 36.39 -21.03 14.22
C PRO A 54 36.20 -22.56 14.01
N GLU A 55 35.18 -23.17 14.60
CA GLU A 55 34.88 -24.57 14.37
C GLU A 55 34.46 -24.87 12.94
N PHE A 56 33.56 -24.04 12.36
CA PHE A 56 33.20 -24.19 10.95
C PHE A 56 34.37 -23.86 10.01
N ARG A 57 35.23 -22.88 10.34
CA ARG A 57 36.47 -22.64 9.58
C ARG A 57 37.40 -23.87 9.58
N ALA A 58 37.51 -24.56 10.71
CA ALA A 58 38.28 -25.79 10.80
C ALA A 58 37.68 -26.92 9.94
N ILE A 59 36.36 -27.05 9.91
CA ILE A 59 35.68 -28.03 9.05
C ILE A 59 35.96 -27.70 7.57
N VAL A 60 35.79 -26.44 7.15
CA VAL A 60 36.04 -26.00 5.77
C VAL A 60 37.50 -26.20 5.38
N ALA A 61 38.45 -26.00 6.26
CA ALA A 61 39.86 -26.27 6.01
C ALA A 61 40.15 -27.78 5.85
N LEU A 62 39.48 -28.61 6.62
CA LEU A 62 39.58 -30.07 6.50
C LEU A 62 38.83 -30.60 5.27
N ASP A 63 37.63 -30.04 4.97
CA ASP A 63 36.76 -30.47 3.89
C ASP A 63 36.21 -29.25 3.13
N PRO A 64 36.93 -28.74 2.13
CA PRO A 64 36.51 -27.57 1.35
C PRO A 64 35.21 -27.75 0.54
N GLU A 65 34.78 -29.00 0.33
CA GLU A 65 33.53 -29.31 -0.37
C GLU A 65 32.35 -29.55 0.57
N ASN A 66 32.52 -29.31 1.87
CA ASN A 66 31.47 -29.45 2.84
C ASN A 66 30.48 -28.27 2.73
N VAL A 67 29.39 -28.52 2.00
CA VAL A 67 28.34 -27.53 1.73
C VAL A 67 27.76 -26.94 2.99
N ASP A 68 27.48 -27.80 3.98
CA ASP A 68 26.81 -27.39 5.21
C ASP A 68 27.75 -26.55 6.11
N ALA A 69 29.04 -26.89 6.16
CA ALA A 69 30.03 -26.08 6.87
C ALA A 69 30.21 -24.69 6.24
N ARG A 70 30.36 -24.64 4.91
CA ARG A 70 30.44 -23.36 4.18
C ARG A 70 29.19 -22.52 4.36
N GLY A 71 28.03 -23.13 4.18
CA GLY A 71 26.75 -22.44 4.37
C GLY A 71 26.61 -21.86 5.77
N ASN A 72 26.88 -22.68 6.81
CA ASN A 72 26.80 -22.23 8.19
C ASN A 72 27.85 -21.15 8.53
N LEU A 73 29.08 -21.29 8.05
CA LEU A 73 30.12 -20.27 8.22
C LEU A 73 29.71 -18.94 7.58
N GLY A 74 29.24 -18.97 6.33
CA GLY A 74 28.76 -17.78 5.64
C GLY A 74 27.58 -17.10 6.34
N VAL A 75 26.62 -17.89 6.83
CA VAL A 75 25.47 -17.38 7.62
C VAL A 75 25.93 -16.72 8.91
N LEU A 76 26.85 -17.34 9.66
CA LEU A 76 27.37 -16.77 10.90
C LEU A 76 28.09 -15.45 10.67
N LEU A 77 28.98 -15.42 9.67
CA LEU A 77 29.71 -14.20 9.28
C LEU A 77 28.75 -13.10 8.85
N TYR A 78 27.69 -13.44 8.08
CA TYR A 78 26.65 -12.50 7.71
C TYR A 78 25.98 -11.85 8.93
N PHE A 79 25.56 -12.65 9.93
CA PHE A 79 24.91 -12.13 11.14
C PHE A 79 25.84 -11.37 12.08
N GLN A 80 27.17 -11.58 11.95
CA GLN A 80 28.19 -10.76 12.61
C GLN A 80 28.43 -9.43 11.87
N GLY A 81 27.85 -9.21 10.70
CA GLY A 81 28.08 -8.04 9.85
C GLY A 81 29.38 -8.11 9.06
N ALA A 82 30.09 -9.26 9.09
CA ALA A 82 31.31 -9.50 8.34
C ALA A 82 30.98 -9.91 6.89
N TYR A 83 30.27 -9.03 6.18
CA TYR A 83 29.70 -9.32 4.84
C TYR A 83 30.79 -9.71 3.82
N SER A 84 31.93 -9.02 3.83
CA SER A 84 33.04 -9.32 2.92
C SER A 84 33.61 -10.73 3.14
N ASP A 85 33.60 -11.23 4.35
CA ASP A 85 34.04 -12.61 4.68
C ASP A 85 32.94 -13.62 4.42
N ALA A 86 31.67 -13.24 4.56
CA ALA A 86 30.52 -14.12 4.31
C ALA A 86 30.34 -14.47 2.83
N ILE A 87 30.54 -13.50 1.92
CA ILE A 87 30.32 -13.64 0.47
C ILE A 87 31.06 -14.85 -0.12
N PRO A 88 32.37 -15.04 0.06
CA PRO A 88 33.08 -16.18 -0.52
C PRO A 88 32.55 -17.52 0.01
N GLU A 89 32.16 -17.63 1.27
CA GLU A 89 31.65 -18.87 1.84
C GLU A 89 30.23 -19.21 1.37
N LEU A 90 29.35 -18.19 1.31
CA LEU A 90 27.99 -18.35 0.77
C LEU A 90 28.03 -18.73 -0.71
N ARG A 91 28.90 -18.07 -1.50
CA ARG A 91 29.08 -18.36 -2.92
C ARG A 91 29.65 -19.77 -3.15
N ALA A 92 30.60 -20.19 -2.33
CA ALA A 92 31.14 -21.55 -2.40
C ALA A 92 30.10 -22.64 -2.07
N ALA A 93 29.22 -22.36 -1.06
CA ALA A 93 28.11 -23.25 -0.72
C ALA A 93 27.12 -23.38 -1.90
N LEU A 94 26.79 -22.27 -2.55
CA LEU A 94 25.90 -22.24 -3.72
C LEU A 94 26.51 -22.91 -4.96
N ASN A 95 27.81 -22.79 -5.21
CA ASN A 95 28.47 -23.50 -6.27
C ASN A 95 28.39 -25.03 -6.13
N LEU A 96 28.42 -25.51 -4.87
CA LEU A 96 28.26 -26.93 -4.56
C LEU A 96 26.78 -27.38 -4.58
N ARG A 97 25.86 -26.52 -4.12
CA ARG A 97 24.41 -26.78 -4.08
C ARG A 97 23.62 -25.53 -4.48
N PRO A 98 23.31 -25.35 -5.78
CA PRO A 98 22.64 -24.13 -6.29
C PRO A 98 21.22 -23.88 -5.80
N THR A 99 20.58 -24.88 -5.17
CA THR A 99 19.18 -24.79 -4.70
C THR A 99 19.04 -24.28 -3.26
N LEU A 100 20.11 -23.77 -2.68
CA LEU A 100 20.09 -23.18 -1.32
C LEU A 100 19.54 -21.74 -1.35
N TRP A 101 18.28 -21.59 -1.68
CA TRP A 101 17.65 -20.28 -1.94
C TRP A 101 17.76 -19.28 -0.78
N LYS A 102 17.73 -19.75 0.47
CA LYS A 102 17.98 -18.89 1.63
C LYS A 102 19.41 -18.37 1.69
N ILE A 103 20.37 -19.22 1.33
CA ILE A 103 21.80 -18.83 1.24
C ILE A 103 21.96 -17.82 0.11
N GLN A 104 21.29 -18.02 -1.03
CA GLN A 104 21.33 -17.09 -2.15
C GLN A 104 20.73 -15.71 -1.79
N ALA A 105 19.65 -15.70 -1.05
CA ALA A 105 19.09 -14.45 -0.53
C ALA A 105 20.09 -13.71 0.39
N LEU A 106 20.73 -14.43 1.32
CA LEU A 106 21.74 -13.85 2.21
C LEU A 106 22.98 -13.37 1.44
N LEU A 107 23.41 -14.09 0.40
CA LEU A 107 24.49 -13.66 -0.48
C LEU A 107 24.15 -12.33 -1.15
N GLY A 108 23.00 -12.22 -1.79
CA GLY A 108 22.59 -10.99 -2.44
C GLY A 108 22.47 -9.81 -1.46
N ILE A 109 21.96 -10.05 -0.23
CA ILE A 109 21.93 -8.99 0.78
C ILE A 109 23.35 -8.59 1.20
N ALA A 110 24.28 -9.56 1.39
CA ALA A 110 25.66 -9.27 1.74
C ALA A 110 26.37 -8.45 0.64
N GLU A 111 26.16 -8.80 -0.62
CA GLU A 111 26.69 -8.09 -1.79
C GLU A 111 26.17 -6.64 -1.84
N LYS A 112 24.86 -6.43 -1.61
CA LYS A 112 24.29 -5.08 -1.48
C LYS A 112 24.97 -4.28 -0.36
N ARG A 113 25.18 -4.89 0.81
CA ARG A 113 25.86 -4.23 1.96
C ARG A 113 27.33 -3.89 1.68
N THR A 114 27.98 -4.60 0.76
CA THR A 114 29.37 -4.32 0.31
C THR A 114 29.44 -3.42 -0.91
N GLY A 115 28.28 -3.00 -1.47
CA GLY A 115 28.20 -2.07 -2.59
C GLY A 115 28.14 -2.73 -3.97
N ASP A 116 28.19 -4.04 -4.08
CA ASP A 116 28.02 -4.76 -5.35
C ASP A 116 26.52 -4.94 -5.66
N VAL A 117 25.88 -3.84 -6.06
CA VAL A 117 24.43 -3.79 -6.32
C VAL A 117 24.04 -4.68 -7.50
N ALA A 118 24.93 -4.85 -8.48
CA ALA A 118 24.67 -5.67 -9.68
C ALA A 118 24.59 -7.17 -9.32
N ALA A 119 25.59 -7.68 -8.60
CA ALA A 119 25.58 -9.07 -8.12
C ALA A 119 24.41 -9.31 -7.15
N ALA A 120 24.18 -8.37 -6.23
CA ALA A 120 23.07 -8.43 -5.29
C ALA A 120 21.72 -8.58 -6.00
N ARG A 121 21.47 -7.77 -7.03
CA ARG A 121 20.25 -7.86 -7.83
C ARG A 121 20.07 -9.24 -8.44
N ASP A 122 21.11 -9.75 -9.10
CA ASP A 122 21.07 -11.06 -9.78
C ASP A 122 20.76 -12.20 -8.79
N ASP A 123 21.38 -12.17 -7.61
CA ASP A 123 21.21 -13.22 -6.62
C ASP A 123 19.86 -13.13 -5.89
N LEU A 124 19.37 -11.92 -5.60
CA LEU A 124 18.05 -11.70 -5.01
C LEU A 124 16.93 -12.02 -6.02
N GLU A 125 17.06 -11.66 -7.31
CA GLU A 125 16.08 -12.01 -8.36
C GLU A 125 15.93 -13.54 -8.51
N LYS A 126 17.02 -14.31 -8.38
CA LYS A 126 16.97 -15.79 -8.37
C LYS A 126 16.36 -16.35 -7.10
N ALA A 127 16.67 -15.75 -5.94
CA ALA A 127 16.19 -16.24 -4.66
C ALA A 127 14.71 -15.99 -4.42
N PHE A 128 14.22 -14.79 -4.73
CA PHE A 128 12.89 -14.30 -4.39
C PHE A 128 11.72 -15.24 -4.76
N PRO A 129 11.62 -15.75 -6.00
CA PRO A 129 10.54 -16.65 -6.37
C PRO A 129 10.66 -18.05 -5.74
N ASN A 130 11.86 -18.47 -5.33
CA ASN A 130 12.16 -19.81 -4.91
C ASN A 130 12.21 -20.00 -3.37
N VAL A 131 12.37 -18.91 -2.62
CA VAL A 131 12.34 -18.94 -1.13
C VAL A 131 10.94 -19.28 -0.64
N GLN A 132 10.80 -20.39 0.11
CA GLN A 132 9.53 -20.84 0.67
C GLN A 132 9.22 -20.20 2.05
N ASP A 133 10.24 -19.78 2.78
CA ASP A 133 10.09 -19.11 4.06
C ASP A 133 9.54 -17.70 3.83
N GLU A 134 8.33 -17.45 4.34
CA GLU A 134 7.60 -16.21 4.11
C GLU A 134 8.40 -14.98 4.57
N LYS A 135 9.01 -15.05 5.74
CA LYS A 135 9.79 -13.95 6.30
C LYS A 135 11.01 -13.63 5.45
N VAL A 136 11.78 -14.66 5.09
CA VAL A 136 12.97 -14.49 4.23
C VAL A 136 12.55 -13.98 2.84
N ARG A 137 11.41 -14.43 2.34
CA ARG A 137 10.87 -13.95 1.06
C ARG A 137 10.46 -12.49 1.13
N ILE A 138 9.83 -12.05 2.21
CA ILE A 138 9.50 -10.63 2.44
C ILE A 138 10.79 -9.80 2.49
N ASP A 139 11.75 -10.20 3.31
CA ASP A 139 13.03 -9.49 3.44
C ASP A 139 13.77 -9.40 2.09
N THR A 140 13.82 -10.51 1.33
CA THR A 140 14.41 -10.56 -0.01
C THR A 140 13.70 -9.60 -0.98
N GLY A 141 12.38 -9.59 -0.98
CA GLY A 141 11.58 -8.71 -1.83
C GLY A 141 11.75 -7.23 -1.47
N MET A 142 11.84 -6.91 -0.19
CA MET A 142 12.09 -5.53 0.27
C MET A 142 13.46 -5.02 -0.19
N GLU A 143 14.51 -5.86 -0.12
CA GLU A 143 15.84 -5.50 -0.60
C GLU A 143 15.86 -5.32 -2.13
N LEU A 144 15.12 -6.15 -2.89
CA LEU A 144 14.94 -5.96 -4.34
C LEU A 144 14.25 -4.65 -4.68
N ILE A 145 13.19 -4.29 -3.96
CA ILE A 145 12.47 -3.03 -4.17
C ILE A 145 13.39 -1.83 -3.96
N GLU A 146 14.25 -1.88 -2.92
CA GLU A 146 15.23 -0.82 -2.72
C GLU A 146 16.22 -0.69 -3.89
N ILE A 147 16.70 -1.83 -4.43
CA ILE A 147 17.58 -1.85 -5.59
C ILE A 147 16.85 -1.27 -6.81
N TYR A 148 15.63 -1.74 -7.10
CA TYR A 148 14.86 -1.29 -8.27
C TYR A 148 14.52 0.21 -8.18
N SER A 149 14.08 0.69 -7.00
CA SER A 149 13.80 2.13 -6.80
C SER A 149 15.07 2.96 -6.98
N GLY A 150 16.22 2.50 -6.45
CA GLY A 150 17.49 3.20 -6.58
C GLY A 150 18.06 3.20 -8.01
N THR A 151 17.67 2.25 -8.86
CA THR A 151 18.08 2.16 -10.27
C THR A 151 17.03 2.70 -11.25
N GLY A 152 15.88 3.19 -10.76
CA GLY A 152 14.78 3.69 -11.59
C GLY A 152 13.94 2.61 -12.28
N ASP A 153 14.09 1.34 -11.89
CA ASP A 153 13.33 0.20 -12.44
C ASP A 153 11.98 0.06 -11.70
N LEU A 154 11.16 1.14 -11.79
CA LEU A 154 9.93 1.26 -10.98
C LEU A 154 8.88 0.19 -11.31
N ASP A 155 8.84 -0.30 -12.55
CA ASP A 155 7.93 -1.39 -12.94
C ASP A 155 8.25 -2.68 -12.19
N LYS A 156 9.53 -3.03 -12.06
CA LYS A 156 9.94 -4.20 -11.28
C LYS A 156 9.71 -4.00 -9.78
N ALA A 157 9.94 -2.79 -9.27
CA ALA A 157 9.60 -2.45 -7.88
C ALA A 157 8.11 -2.67 -7.62
N ALA A 158 7.24 -2.17 -8.49
CA ALA A 158 5.79 -2.32 -8.39
C ALA A 158 5.35 -3.79 -8.50
N ALA A 159 5.92 -4.55 -9.43
CA ALA A 159 5.64 -5.98 -9.55
C ALA A 159 6.01 -6.75 -8.27
N THR A 160 7.17 -6.45 -7.69
CA THR A 160 7.64 -7.08 -6.44
C THR A 160 6.74 -6.69 -5.26
N VAL A 161 6.39 -5.42 -5.12
CA VAL A 161 5.44 -4.92 -4.11
C VAL A 161 4.09 -5.64 -4.20
N ASN A 162 3.57 -5.86 -5.41
CA ASN A 162 2.30 -6.57 -5.61
C ASN A 162 2.36 -8.01 -5.07
N VAL A 163 3.50 -8.69 -5.21
CA VAL A 163 3.70 -10.02 -4.62
C VAL A 163 3.73 -9.93 -3.09
N LEU A 164 4.47 -8.96 -2.53
CA LEU A 164 4.58 -8.80 -1.07
C LEU A 164 3.24 -8.42 -0.41
N ARG A 165 2.43 -7.57 -1.05
CA ARG A 165 1.09 -7.21 -0.55
C ARG A 165 0.12 -8.40 -0.48
N LYS A 166 0.24 -9.35 -1.41
CA LYS A 166 -0.55 -10.59 -1.36
C LYS A 166 -0.05 -11.54 -0.28
N LEU A 167 1.26 -11.57 -0.04
CA LEU A 167 1.89 -12.43 0.95
C LEU A 167 1.67 -11.93 2.38
N ALA A 168 1.77 -10.62 2.59
CA ALA A 168 1.69 -9.98 3.90
C ALA A 168 0.80 -8.71 3.85
N PRO A 169 -0.53 -8.86 3.69
CA PRO A 169 -1.45 -7.75 3.41
C PRO A 169 -1.60 -6.75 4.57
N THR A 170 -1.24 -7.13 5.79
CA THR A 170 -1.31 -6.29 7.00
C THR A 170 0.06 -5.86 7.52
N ASN A 171 1.14 -6.18 6.78
CA ASN A 171 2.49 -5.80 7.20
C ASN A 171 2.73 -4.31 6.92
N GLU A 172 2.94 -3.53 7.98
CA GLU A 172 3.15 -2.08 7.92
C GLU A 172 4.28 -1.68 6.96
N ALA A 173 5.44 -2.35 7.03
CA ALA A 173 6.58 -2.04 6.18
C ALA A 173 6.28 -2.30 4.69
N VAL A 174 5.56 -3.38 4.38
CA VAL A 174 5.11 -3.69 3.01
C VAL A 174 4.12 -2.65 2.51
N LEU A 175 3.15 -2.25 3.34
CA LEU A 175 2.15 -1.24 2.99
C LEU A 175 2.79 0.13 2.76
N TYR A 176 3.72 0.54 3.62
CA TYR A 176 4.47 1.79 3.46
C TYR A 176 5.34 1.79 2.19
N THR A 177 6.04 0.67 1.94
CA THR A 177 6.85 0.51 0.72
C THR A 177 5.97 0.55 -0.54
N ALA A 178 4.78 -0.06 -0.49
CA ALA A 178 3.81 0.01 -1.58
C ALA A 178 3.38 1.45 -1.85
N TYR A 179 3.05 2.21 -0.81
CA TYR A 179 2.72 3.63 -0.95
C TYR A 179 3.83 4.41 -1.66
N ARG A 180 5.09 4.25 -1.25
CA ARG A 180 6.23 4.92 -1.88
C ARG A 180 6.41 4.54 -3.34
N VAL A 181 6.45 3.24 -3.64
CA VAL A 181 6.67 2.75 -5.01
C VAL A 181 5.58 3.21 -5.96
N TYR A 182 4.31 3.18 -5.53
CA TYR A 182 3.22 3.66 -6.38
C TYR A 182 3.23 5.18 -6.55
N SER A 183 3.65 5.94 -5.53
CA SER A 183 3.83 7.39 -5.66
C SER A 183 4.92 7.73 -6.68
N ASP A 184 6.07 7.06 -6.60
CA ASP A 184 7.18 7.25 -7.52
C ASP A 184 6.78 6.89 -8.96
N LEU A 185 6.08 5.76 -9.14
CA LEU A 185 5.58 5.31 -10.45
C LEU A 185 4.54 6.27 -11.04
N THR A 186 3.68 6.84 -10.20
CA THR A 186 2.70 7.86 -10.63
C THR A 186 3.41 9.12 -11.11
N ALA A 187 4.41 9.59 -10.36
CA ALA A 187 5.19 10.77 -10.74
C ALA A 187 5.96 10.55 -12.05
N ASP A 188 6.60 9.39 -12.21
CA ASP A 188 7.32 9.02 -13.44
C ASP A 188 6.37 8.94 -14.64
N SER A 189 5.18 8.35 -14.45
CA SER A 189 4.16 8.24 -15.50
C SER A 189 3.66 9.62 -15.95
N LEU A 190 3.44 10.55 -15.03
CA LEU A 190 3.05 11.93 -15.35
C LEU A 190 4.17 12.66 -16.08
N LEU A 191 5.42 12.50 -15.64
CA LEU A 191 6.58 13.07 -16.32
C LEU A 191 6.70 12.53 -17.74
N SER A 192 6.59 11.22 -17.92
CA SER A 192 6.60 10.57 -19.23
C SER A 192 5.52 11.11 -20.14
N LEU A 193 4.29 11.26 -19.62
CA LEU A 193 3.16 11.83 -20.37
C LEU A 193 3.42 13.29 -20.76
N SER A 194 4.06 14.07 -19.88
CA SER A 194 4.43 15.46 -20.16
C SER A 194 5.46 15.61 -21.27
N VAL A 195 6.31 14.60 -21.47
CA VAL A 195 7.33 14.60 -22.54
C VAL A 195 6.73 14.10 -23.85
N VAL A 196 5.94 13.03 -23.81
CA VAL A 196 5.41 12.38 -25.02
C VAL A 196 4.24 13.13 -25.62
N ALA A 197 3.36 13.71 -24.80
CA ALA A 197 2.12 14.33 -25.23
C ALA A 197 1.75 15.57 -24.37
N PRO A 198 2.61 16.62 -24.32
CA PRO A 198 2.48 17.76 -23.41
C PRO A 198 1.19 18.59 -23.62
N ASN A 199 0.58 18.51 -24.80
CA ASN A 199 -0.63 19.25 -25.15
C ASN A 199 -1.83 18.34 -25.35
N SER A 200 -1.82 17.12 -24.79
CA SER A 200 -2.96 16.21 -24.92
C SER A 200 -3.99 16.44 -23.82
N ALA A 201 -5.26 16.14 -24.13
CA ALA A 201 -6.34 16.18 -23.15
C ALA A 201 -6.02 15.29 -21.93
N ARG A 202 -5.43 14.10 -22.14
CA ARG A 202 -5.04 13.16 -21.08
C ARG A 202 -3.93 13.72 -20.18
N PHE A 203 -2.98 14.47 -20.73
CA PHE A 203 -1.96 15.13 -19.91
C PHE A 203 -2.59 16.19 -18.99
N HIS A 204 -3.45 17.04 -19.54
CA HIS A 204 -4.16 18.06 -18.76
C HIS A 204 -5.07 17.43 -17.69
N GLN A 205 -5.76 16.34 -18.00
CA GLN A 205 -6.56 15.59 -17.03
C GLN A 205 -5.68 15.03 -15.89
N ALA A 206 -4.57 14.38 -16.22
CA ALA A 206 -3.65 13.81 -15.22
C ALA A 206 -3.00 14.91 -14.35
N LEU A 207 -2.61 16.03 -14.96
CA LEU A 207 -2.07 17.18 -14.25
C LEU A 207 -3.11 17.81 -13.31
N ALA A 208 -4.35 17.96 -13.77
CA ALA A 208 -5.45 18.47 -12.96
C ALA A 208 -5.69 17.58 -11.73
N HIS A 209 -5.69 16.26 -11.93
CA HIS A 209 -5.82 15.30 -10.83
C HIS A 209 -4.70 15.42 -9.79
N GLU A 210 -3.46 15.62 -10.22
CA GLU A 210 -2.33 15.81 -9.31
C GLU A 210 -2.39 17.17 -8.58
N LEU A 211 -2.83 18.22 -9.26
CA LEU A 211 -3.05 19.54 -8.65
C LEU A 211 -4.18 19.50 -7.61
N ALA A 212 -5.27 18.78 -7.91
CA ALA A 212 -6.36 18.57 -6.97
C ALA A 212 -5.91 17.88 -5.68
N LYS A 213 -5.08 16.83 -5.79
CA LYS A 213 -4.47 16.16 -4.62
C LYS A 213 -3.64 17.10 -3.76
N ARG A 214 -3.01 18.10 -4.37
CA ARG A 214 -2.22 19.13 -3.69
C ARG A 214 -3.05 20.28 -3.15
N GLY A 215 -4.37 20.24 -3.31
CA GLY A 215 -5.28 21.31 -2.89
C GLY A 215 -5.29 22.55 -3.79
N LYS A 216 -4.64 22.48 -4.95
CA LYS A 216 -4.58 23.58 -5.93
C LYS A 216 -5.83 23.60 -6.82
N THR A 217 -6.97 23.87 -6.20
CA THR A 217 -8.29 23.71 -6.81
C THR A 217 -8.45 24.54 -8.10
N ASP A 218 -8.04 25.81 -8.11
CA ASP A 218 -8.19 26.68 -9.26
C ASP A 218 -7.34 26.24 -10.46
N GLU A 219 -6.08 25.82 -10.18
CA GLU A 219 -5.19 25.27 -11.20
C GLU A 219 -5.72 23.94 -11.77
N ALA A 220 -6.30 23.10 -10.92
CA ALA A 220 -6.94 21.85 -11.33
C ALA A 220 -8.14 22.11 -12.26
N ILE A 221 -9.05 23.03 -11.89
CA ILE A 221 -10.20 23.44 -12.73
C ILE A 221 -9.74 23.94 -14.08
N GLN A 222 -8.70 24.77 -14.15
CA GLN A 222 -8.17 25.26 -15.41
C GLN A 222 -7.69 24.12 -16.31
N ASN A 223 -6.95 23.16 -15.74
CA ASN A 223 -6.45 22.02 -16.51
C ASN A 223 -7.57 21.07 -16.95
N TYR A 224 -8.59 20.83 -16.14
CA TYR A 224 -9.76 20.07 -16.55
C TYR A 224 -10.50 20.76 -17.71
N ARG A 225 -10.65 22.11 -17.68
CA ARG A 225 -11.24 22.86 -18.78
C ARG A 225 -10.40 22.82 -20.06
N GLU A 226 -9.06 22.85 -19.95
CA GLU A 226 -8.19 22.66 -21.13
C GLU A 226 -8.32 21.24 -21.69
N ALA A 227 -8.36 20.21 -20.83
CA ALA A 227 -8.61 18.84 -21.26
C ALA A 227 -9.94 18.72 -22.02
N LEU A 228 -11.00 19.33 -21.50
CA LEU A 228 -12.34 19.31 -22.10
C LEU A 228 -12.39 20.04 -23.44
N LYS A 229 -11.65 21.14 -23.60
CA LYS A 229 -11.51 21.83 -24.89
C LYS A 229 -10.84 20.98 -25.97
N LEU A 230 -9.82 20.21 -25.56
CA LEU A 230 -9.05 19.36 -26.46
C LEU A 230 -9.79 18.08 -26.84
N ASP A 231 -10.52 17.49 -25.89
CA ASP A 231 -11.32 16.30 -26.11
C ASP A 231 -12.61 16.35 -25.25
N PRO A 232 -13.72 16.84 -25.80
CA PRO A 232 -15.01 16.91 -25.11
C PRO A 232 -15.59 15.53 -24.76
N GLN A 233 -15.09 14.46 -25.35
CA GLN A 233 -15.56 13.09 -25.12
C GLN A 233 -14.62 12.31 -24.19
N LEU A 234 -13.64 12.98 -23.58
CA LEU A 234 -12.69 12.33 -22.70
C LEU A 234 -13.43 11.69 -21.49
N PRO A 235 -13.30 10.38 -21.28
CA PRO A 235 -14.04 9.70 -20.21
C PRO A 235 -13.77 10.30 -18.83
N GLY A 236 -14.83 10.52 -18.06
CA GLY A 236 -14.77 11.03 -16.68
C GLY A 236 -14.51 12.53 -16.54
N ILE A 237 -14.14 13.24 -17.60
CA ILE A 237 -13.69 14.63 -17.52
C ILE A 237 -14.75 15.58 -16.93
N HIS A 238 -16.00 15.41 -17.35
CA HIS A 238 -17.12 16.22 -16.85
C HIS A 238 -17.36 16.00 -15.35
N PHE A 239 -17.33 14.75 -14.91
CA PHE A 239 -17.46 14.42 -13.48
C PHE A 239 -16.33 15.02 -12.64
N GLU A 240 -15.07 14.83 -13.07
CA GLU A 240 -13.89 15.34 -12.36
C GLU A 240 -13.89 16.87 -12.27
N LEU A 241 -14.26 17.57 -13.34
CA LEU A 241 -14.43 19.03 -13.34
C LEU A 241 -15.53 19.45 -12.35
N ALA A 242 -16.68 18.77 -12.38
CA ALA A 242 -17.80 19.05 -11.49
C ALA A 242 -17.45 18.87 -10.01
N GLU A 243 -16.67 17.83 -9.64
CA GLU A 243 -16.18 17.62 -8.27
C GLU A 243 -15.30 18.79 -7.82
N MET A 244 -14.38 19.27 -8.66
CA MET A 244 -13.52 20.41 -8.33
C MET A 244 -14.32 21.72 -8.19
N LEU A 245 -15.28 21.98 -9.07
CA LEU A 245 -16.19 23.12 -8.97
C LEU A 245 -17.06 23.08 -7.70
N SER A 246 -17.51 21.88 -7.32
CA SER A 246 -18.26 21.66 -6.09
C SER A 246 -17.44 21.95 -4.85
N THR A 247 -16.14 21.64 -4.89
CA THR A 247 -15.19 21.93 -3.78
C THR A 247 -14.98 23.43 -3.62
N GLN A 248 -14.97 24.20 -4.69
CA GLN A 248 -14.88 25.66 -4.66
C GLN A 248 -16.07 26.32 -3.94
N GLY A 249 -17.26 25.74 -4.06
CA GLY A 249 -18.44 26.03 -3.24
C GLY A 249 -19.09 27.39 -3.45
N THR A 250 -18.69 28.20 -4.45
CA THR A 250 -19.36 29.44 -4.79
C THR A 250 -20.68 29.18 -5.51
N PRO A 251 -21.68 30.09 -5.47
CA PRO A 251 -22.93 29.90 -6.21
C PRO A 251 -22.72 29.63 -7.70
N ASP A 252 -21.77 30.33 -8.33
CA ASP A 252 -21.48 30.20 -9.77
C ASP A 252 -20.82 28.85 -10.06
N SER A 253 -19.83 28.43 -9.23
CA SER A 253 -19.16 27.14 -9.39
C SER A 253 -20.11 25.97 -9.16
N LEU A 254 -21.02 26.08 -8.20
CA LEU A 254 -22.04 25.04 -7.96
C LEU A 254 -23.02 24.92 -9.13
N ALA A 255 -23.40 26.05 -9.74
CA ALA A 255 -24.25 26.04 -10.93
C ALA A 255 -23.52 25.46 -12.17
N GLU A 256 -22.21 25.69 -12.29
CA GLU A 256 -21.38 25.06 -13.32
C GLU A 256 -21.23 23.56 -13.04
N ALA A 257 -20.93 23.16 -11.79
CA ALA A 257 -20.83 21.76 -11.41
C ALA A 257 -22.08 20.95 -11.77
N GLU A 258 -23.26 21.51 -11.53
CA GLU A 258 -24.52 20.86 -11.93
C GLU A 258 -24.61 20.63 -13.45
N ARG A 259 -24.16 21.59 -14.25
CA ARG A 259 -24.14 21.43 -15.71
C ARG A 259 -23.16 20.33 -16.12
N GLU A 260 -22.01 20.29 -15.49
CA GLU A 260 -20.99 19.29 -15.77
C GLU A 260 -21.41 17.87 -15.33
N TYR A 261 -22.07 17.69 -14.18
CA TYR A 261 -22.66 16.39 -13.83
C TYR A 261 -23.73 15.92 -14.80
N LYS A 262 -24.56 16.85 -15.33
CA LYS A 262 -25.53 16.51 -16.37
C LYS A 262 -24.84 16.10 -17.67
N ALA A 263 -23.76 16.79 -18.06
CA ALA A 263 -22.96 16.43 -19.21
C ALA A 263 -22.26 15.06 -19.02
N ALA A 264 -21.81 14.74 -17.80
CA ALA A 264 -21.30 13.40 -17.47
C ALA A 264 -22.35 12.32 -17.72
N LEU A 265 -23.62 12.56 -17.34
CA LEU A 265 -24.73 11.63 -17.62
C LEU A 265 -25.13 11.56 -19.10
N GLU A 266 -24.93 12.62 -19.86
CA GLU A 266 -25.12 12.58 -21.32
C GLU A 266 -24.06 11.69 -21.98
N ALA A 267 -22.82 11.73 -21.48
CA ALA A 267 -21.72 10.89 -21.96
C ALA A 267 -21.82 9.44 -21.44
N ASN A 268 -22.23 9.26 -20.20
CA ASN A 268 -22.43 7.96 -19.55
C ASN A 268 -23.73 7.96 -18.72
N PRO A 269 -24.86 7.49 -19.29
CA PRO A 269 -26.16 7.45 -18.59
C PRO A 269 -26.20 6.55 -17.34
N ASP A 270 -25.20 5.67 -17.18
CA ASP A 270 -25.06 4.75 -16.07
C ASP A 270 -24.03 5.23 -15.02
N ASP A 271 -23.67 6.52 -15.06
CA ASP A 271 -22.81 7.14 -14.06
C ASP A 271 -23.59 7.41 -12.75
N GLU A 272 -23.54 6.48 -11.87
CA GLU A 272 -24.22 6.49 -10.57
C GLU A 272 -23.71 7.63 -9.69
N GLN A 273 -22.43 7.96 -9.76
CA GLN A 273 -21.85 9.03 -8.95
C GLN A 273 -22.43 10.39 -9.32
N SER A 274 -22.55 10.68 -10.63
CA SER A 274 -23.21 11.90 -11.10
C SER A 274 -24.68 11.96 -10.68
N GLU A 275 -25.40 10.84 -10.70
CA GLU A 275 -26.78 10.81 -10.16
C GLU A 275 -26.82 11.15 -8.66
N CYS A 276 -25.91 10.59 -7.86
CA CYS A 276 -25.79 10.94 -6.44
C CYS A 276 -25.51 12.43 -6.22
N ARG A 277 -24.57 13.01 -6.93
CA ARG A 277 -24.23 14.44 -6.82
C ARG A 277 -25.36 15.36 -7.23
N LEU A 278 -26.09 15.02 -8.29
CA LEU A 278 -27.31 15.75 -8.66
C LEU A 278 -28.40 15.62 -7.62
N GLY A 279 -28.54 14.46 -6.98
CA GLY A 279 -29.41 14.24 -5.82
C GLY A 279 -29.05 15.14 -4.64
N ASP A 280 -27.76 15.31 -4.31
CA ASP A 280 -27.28 16.23 -3.28
C ASP A 280 -27.64 17.69 -3.63
N ILE A 281 -27.45 18.10 -4.87
CA ILE A 281 -27.80 19.44 -5.34
C ILE A 281 -29.31 19.68 -5.23
N ALA A 282 -30.13 18.73 -5.65
CA ALA A 282 -31.58 18.80 -5.53
C ALA A 282 -32.04 18.94 -4.08
N LEU A 283 -31.43 18.17 -3.14
CA LEU A 283 -31.72 18.32 -1.71
C LEU A 283 -31.37 19.69 -1.16
N ARG A 284 -30.24 20.27 -1.56
CA ARG A 284 -29.87 21.64 -1.14
C ARG A 284 -30.86 22.70 -1.62
N ARG A 285 -31.52 22.46 -2.75
CA ARG A 285 -32.60 23.32 -3.27
C ARG A 285 -33.96 22.98 -2.69
N ASN A 286 -34.04 22.00 -1.81
CA ASN A 286 -35.28 21.44 -1.27
C ASN A 286 -36.23 20.85 -2.36
N ASP A 287 -35.64 20.43 -3.50
CA ASP A 287 -36.36 19.65 -4.49
C ASP A 287 -36.32 18.16 -4.14
N VAL A 288 -37.22 17.79 -3.24
CA VAL A 288 -37.29 16.45 -2.67
C VAL A 288 -37.65 15.41 -3.75
N LYS A 289 -38.45 15.82 -4.74
CA LYS A 289 -38.85 14.91 -5.85
C LYS A 289 -37.68 14.59 -6.75
N GLU A 290 -36.96 15.60 -7.24
CA GLU A 290 -35.78 15.38 -8.06
C GLU A 290 -34.73 14.57 -7.28
N ALA A 291 -34.48 14.89 -6.03
CA ALA A 291 -33.56 14.14 -5.20
C ALA A 291 -33.94 12.66 -5.07
N TYR A 292 -35.23 12.36 -4.88
CA TYR A 292 -35.72 10.98 -4.83
C TYR A 292 -35.47 10.24 -6.14
N ASP A 293 -35.79 10.88 -7.27
CA ASP A 293 -35.61 10.26 -8.59
C ASP A 293 -34.12 9.96 -8.87
N ARG A 294 -33.23 10.93 -8.55
CA ARG A 294 -31.78 10.80 -8.73
C ARG A 294 -31.17 9.69 -7.88
N TYR A 295 -31.39 9.73 -6.57
CA TYR A 295 -30.85 8.69 -5.68
C TYR A 295 -31.47 7.30 -5.92
N SER A 296 -32.75 7.23 -6.28
CA SER A 296 -33.37 5.96 -6.66
C SER A 296 -32.70 5.36 -7.86
N LYS A 297 -32.35 6.18 -8.86
CA LYS A 297 -31.60 5.72 -10.04
C LYS A 297 -30.18 5.29 -9.67
N ALA A 298 -29.48 6.06 -8.82
CA ALA A 298 -28.15 5.70 -8.35
C ALA A 298 -28.13 4.33 -7.61
N VAL A 299 -29.08 4.11 -6.68
CA VAL A 299 -29.23 2.82 -5.98
C VAL A 299 -29.58 1.68 -6.96
N GLN A 300 -30.35 1.96 -8.00
CA GLN A 300 -30.68 0.98 -9.03
C GLN A 300 -29.46 0.60 -9.88
N LEU A 301 -28.63 1.57 -10.25
CA LEU A 301 -27.40 1.37 -11.01
C LEU A 301 -26.35 0.64 -10.17
N GLN A 302 -26.15 1.05 -8.92
CA GLN A 302 -25.18 0.46 -8.01
C GLN A 302 -25.77 0.24 -6.61
N PRO A 303 -26.46 -0.89 -6.37
CA PRO A 303 -27.06 -1.18 -5.06
C PRO A 303 -26.03 -1.28 -3.93
N GLY A 304 -24.78 -1.63 -4.26
CA GLY A 304 -23.65 -1.73 -3.33
C GLY A 304 -22.93 -0.43 -3.03
N ASP A 305 -23.42 0.72 -3.47
CA ASP A 305 -22.86 2.02 -3.09
C ASP A 305 -23.47 2.52 -1.77
N PRO A 306 -22.65 2.71 -0.72
CA PRO A 306 -23.17 3.22 0.56
C PRO A 306 -23.69 4.65 0.46
N ASP A 307 -23.07 5.53 -0.34
CA ASP A 307 -23.47 6.94 -0.45
C ASP A 307 -24.82 7.10 -1.15
N ALA A 308 -25.09 6.30 -2.19
CA ALA A 308 -26.39 6.27 -2.85
C ALA A 308 -27.51 5.81 -1.87
N ASN A 309 -27.25 4.75 -1.11
CA ASN A 309 -28.18 4.25 -0.10
C ASN A 309 -28.43 5.28 1.00
N ILE A 310 -27.40 5.94 1.51
CA ILE A 310 -27.50 7.01 2.51
C ILE A 310 -28.29 8.21 1.94
N GLY A 311 -28.02 8.58 0.70
CA GLY A 311 -28.70 9.67 0.01
C GLY A 311 -30.19 9.43 -0.15
N LEU A 312 -30.58 8.25 -0.65
CA LEU A 312 -31.98 7.85 -0.79
C LEU A 312 -32.69 7.79 0.57
N ALA A 313 -32.05 7.23 1.58
CA ALA A 313 -32.61 7.18 2.94
C ALA A 313 -32.82 8.59 3.50
N LYS A 314 -31.91 9.54 3.27
CA LYS A 314 -32.06 10.96 3.65
C LYS A 314 -33.29 11.58 3.03
N VAL A 315 -33.53 11.32 1.75
CA VAL A 315 -34.73 11.80 1.05
C VAL A 315 -35.98 11.19 1.64
N LEU A 316 -36.01 9.87 1.86
CA LEU A 316 -37.15 9.17 2.47
C LEU A 316 -37.47 9.69 3.87
N MET A 317 -36.46 10.00 4.68
CA MET A 317 -36.64 10.67 5.98
C MET A 317 -37.26 12.05 5.83
N THR A 318 -36.88 12.84 4.82
CA THR A 318 -37.50 14.13 4.52
C THR A 318 -38.96 13.99 4.09
N MET A 319 -39.32 12.85 3.50
CA MET A 319 -40.68 12.50 3.09
C MET A 319 -41.48 11.83 4.20
N ASP A 320 -40.96 11.78 5.43
CA ASP A 320 -41.56 11.10 6.58
C ASP A 320 -41.87 9.60 6.37
N GLN A 321 -40.88 8.89 5.72
CA GLN A 321 -40.98 7.46 5.42
C GLN A 321 -39.83 6.69 6.07
N PRO A 322 -39.69 6.66 7.40
CA PRO A 322 -38.58 6.03 8.10
C PRO A 322 -38.53 4.52 7.90
N GLU A 323 -39.68 3.84 7.72
CA GLU A 323 -39.73 2.40 7.50
C GLU A 323 -39.05 2.00 6.18
N LYS A 324 -39.10 2.86 5.16
CA LYS A 324 -38.39 2.62 3.89
C LYS A 324 -36.93 3.04 3.95
N ALA A 325 -36.58 4.02 4.76
CA ALA A 325 -35.20 4.45 4.96
C ALA A 325 -34.38 3.42 5.74
N LEU A 326 -35.00 2.68 6.66
CA LEU A 326 -34.32 1.75 7.54
C LEU A 326 -33.45 0.71 6.79
N PRO A 327 -34.02 -0.11 5.86
CA PRO A 327 -33.24 -1.14 5.19
C PRO A 327 -32.08 -0.60 4.36
N LEU A 328 -32.20 0.62 3.80
CA LEU A 328 -31.13 1.25 3.04
C LEU A 328 -29.94 1.64 3.94
N LEU A 329 -30.22 2.16 5.13
CA LEU A 329 -29.18 2.54 6.08
C LEU A 329 -28.54 1.32 6.76
N GLU A 330 -29.32 0.29 7.08
CA GLU A 330 -28.78 -0.98 7.57
C GLU A 330 -27.84 -1.60 6.50
N HIS A 331 -28.23 -1.53 5.22
CA HIS A 331 -27.40 -1.99 4.12
C HIS A 331 -26.13 -1.12 3.96
N ALA A 332 -26.24 0.21 4.06
CA ALA A 332 -25.10 1.12 4.00
C ALA A 332 -24.07 0.84 5.11
N VAL A 333 -24.52 0.56 6.34
CA VAL A 333 -23.66 0.17 7.47
C VAL A 333 -23.00 -1.20 7.22
N GLN A 334 -23.69 -2.15 6.58
CA GLN A 334 -23.09 -3.44 6.19
C GLN A 334 -21.99 -3.27 5.13
N LEU A 335 -22.19 -2.36 4.16
CA LEU A 335 -21.23 -2.06 3.11
C LEU A 335 -20.00 -1.29 3.64
N ASP A 336 -20.23 -0.28 4.47
CA ASP A 336 -19.19 0.48 5.15
C ASP A 336 -19.48 0.60 6.67
N PRO A 337 -18.99 -0.36 7.48
CA PRO A 337 -19.16 -0.34 8.92
C PRO A 337 -18.49 0.83 9.64
N THR A 338 -17.69 1.64 8.93
CA THR A 338 -16.98 2.80 9.49
C THR A 338 -17.62 4.14 9.13
N SER A 339 -18.70 4.11 8.35
CA SER A 339 -19.41 5.32 7.90
C SER A 339 -20.13 6.04 9.03
N ALA A 340 -19.50 7.08 9.56
CA ALA A 340 -20.13 7.94 10.56
C ALA A 340 -21.47 8.54 10.05
N ALA A 341 -21.58 8.86 8.76
CA ALA A 341 -22.81 9.38 8.16
C ALA A 341 -23.95 8.36 8.20
N ALA A 342 -23.68 7.09 7.88
CA ALA A 342 -24.66 6.01 7.93
C ALA A 342 -25.17 5.79 9.36
N HIS A 343 -24.26 5.64 10.34
CA HIS A 343 -24.62 5.44 11.75
C HIS A 343 -25.44 6.61 12.31
N PHE A 344 -25.05 7.86 12.02
CA PHE A 344 -25.82 9.04 12.46
C PHE A 344 -27.25 9.01 11.93
N ARG A 345 -27.43 8.71 10.63
CA ARG A 345 -28.75 8.66 10.02
C ARG A 345 -29.59 7.49 10.49
N LEU A 346 -28.95 6.32 10.67
CA LEU A 346 -29.60 5.12 11.19
C LEU A 346 -30.10 5.37 12.63
N SER A 347 -29.32 6.06 13.46
CA SER A 347 -29.77 6.48 14.80
C SER A 347 -31.02 7.36 14.76
N ALA A 348 -31.10 8.25 13.79
CA ALA A 348 -32.27 9.12 13.61
C ALA A 348 -33.50 8.31 13.17
N VAL A 349 -33.34 7.35 12.26
CA VAL A 349 -34.42 6.45 11.83
C VAL A 349 -34.93 5.59 12.99
N TYR A 350 -34.04 4.94 13.75
CA TYR A 350 -34.44 4.16 14.92
C TYR A 350 -35.18 4.97 15.97
N ARG A 351 -34.77 6.22 16.22
CA ARG A 351 -35.44 7.13 17.13
C ARG A 351 -36.87 7.44 16.66
N GLN A 352 -37.05 7.71 15.35
CA GLN A 352 -38.39 8.00 14.79
C GLN A 352 -39.30 6.76 14.81
N LEU A 353 -38.73 5.57 14.69
CA LEU A 353 -39.45 4.29 14.80
C LEU A 353 -39.67 3.82 16.25
N GLY A 354 -39.31 4.61 17.27
CA GLY A 354 -39.51 4.27 18.68
C GLY A 354 -38.57 3.17 19.20
N ARG A 355 -37.37 3.04 18.62
CA ARG A 355 -36.32 2.06 18.98
C ARG A 355 -35.14 2.78 19.65
N PRO A 356 -35.27 3.27 20.88
CA PRO A 356 -34.26 4.13 21.52
C PRO A 356 -32.93 3.43 21.83
N ASP A 357 -32.95 2.12 22.11
CA ASP A 357 -31.73 1.39 22.43
C ASP A 357 -30.85 1.19 21.17
N ASP A 358 -31.49 0.86 20.06
CA ASP A 358 -30.80 0.77 18.75
C ASP A 358 -30.27 2.13 18.31
N ALA A 359 -31.09 3.19 18.51
CA ALA A 359 -30.66 4.54 18.19
C ALA A 359 -29.43 4.99 19.00
N LYS A 360 -29.38 4.59 20.28
CA LYS A 360 -28.22 4.87 21.15
C LYS A 360 -26.96 4.14 20.67
N HIS A 361 -27.08 2.85 20.34
CA HIS A 361 -25.97 2.06 19.81
C HIS A 361 -25.38 2.72 18.57
N GLU A 362 -26.19 3.09 17.61
CA GLU A 362 -25.75 3.74 16.38
C GLU A 362 -25.11 5.12 16.63
N LEU A 363 -25.59 5.85 17.64
CA LEU A 363 -24.99 7.13 18.02
C LEU A 363 -23.60 6.95 18.64
N ASP A 364 -23.40 5.90 19.44
CA ASP A 364 -22.10 5.57 20.01
C ASP A 364 -21.08 5.20 18.91
N GLU A 365 -21.47 4.39 17.91
CA GLU A 365 -20.64 4.08 16.73
C GLU A 365 -20.35 5.34 15.90
N TYR A 366 -21.33 6.21 15.67
CA TYR A 366 -21.11 7.50 15.02
C TYR A 366 -20.03 8.32 15.72
N GLN A 367 -20.09 8.46 17.05
CA GLN A 367 -19.11 9.25 17.81
C GLN A 367 -17.71 8.67 17.69
N LYS A 368 -17.59 7.34 17.75
CA LYS A 368 -16.33 6.61 17.58
C LYS A 368 -15.70 6.89 16.20
N TYR A 369 -16.43 6.67 15.13
CA TYR A 369 -15.90 6.82 13.78
C TYR A 369 -15.68 8.28 13.38
N LYS A 370 -16.54 9.19 13.85
CA LYS A 370 -16.32 10.63 13.69
C LYS A 370 -15.01 11.07 14.34
N GLY A 371 -14.75 10.64 15.58
CA GLY A 371 -13.50 10.98 16.27
C GLY A 371 -12.26 10.39 15.59
N MET A 372 -12.36 9.21 14.98
CA MET A 372 -11.28 8.64 14.18
C MET A 372 -11.03 9.46 12.92
N LYS A 373 -12.07 9.90 12.23
CA LYS A 373 -11.96 10.72 11.01
C LYS A 373 -11.34 12.08 11.31
N GLU A 374 -11.79 12.75 12.37
CA GLU A 374 -11.25 14.05 12.80
C GLU A 374 -9.76 13.97 13.12
N LYS A 375 -9.31 12.91 13.81
CA LYS A 375 -7.87 12.66 14.04
C LYS A 375 -7.09 12.45 12.74
N LEU A 376 -7.66 11.74 11.79
CA LEU A 376 -7.02 11.50 10.50
C LEU A 376 -6.92 12.81 9.70
N GLU A 377 -7.96 13.64 9.71
CA GLU A 377 -7.94 14.96 9.06
C GLU A 377 -6.91 15.91 9.70
N GLU A 378 -6.76 15.85 11.03
CA GLU A 378 -5.72 16.59 11.76
C GLU A 378 -4.31 16.14 11.30
N ILE A 379 -4.06 14.83 11.24
CA ILE A 379 -2.79 14.29 10.74
C ILE A 379 -2.52 14.75 9.30
N TYR A 380 -3.51 14.68 8.40
CA TYR A 380 -3.35 15.14 7.02
C TYR A 380 -3.08 16.65 6.94
N ARG A 381 -3.69 17.45 7.81
CA ARG A 381 -3.42 18.88 7.89
C ARG A 381 -1.99 19.17 8.34
N GLU A 382 -1.52 18.48 9.38
CA GLU A 382 -0.15 18.60 9.85
C GLU A 382 0.89 18.15 8.80
N MET A 383 0.55 17.22 7.93
CA MET A 383 1.42 16.75 6.83
C MET A 383 1.48 17.71 5.63
N ARG A 384 0.67 18.79 5.61
CA ARG A 384 0.62 19.79 4.53
C ARG A 384 0.92 21.19 5.06
N PRO A 385 2.13 21.46 5.57
CA PRO A 385 2.48 22.76 6.17
C PRO A 385 2.37 23.94 5.18
N ASP A 386 2.58 23.69 3.88
CA ASP A 386 2.60 24.74 2.85
C ASP A 386 1.21 25.38 2.63
N GLN A 387 0.12 24.66 2.89
CA GLN A 387 -1.25 25.22 2.79
C GLN A 387 -1.61 26.14 3.98
N ILE A 388 -1.02 25.91 5.14
CA ILE A 388 -1.27 26.71 6.34
C ILE A 388 -0.63 28.11 6.21
N GLU A 389 0.50 28.22 5.53
CA GLU A 389 1.17 29.52 5.28
C GLU A 389 0.40 30.37 4.25
N GLU A 390 -0.22 29.76 3.23
CA GLU A 390 -1.05 30.46 2.25
C GLU A 390 -2.38 30.96 2.85
N GLU A 391 -3.07 30.16 3.68
CA GLU A 391 -4.28 30.58 4.37
C GLU A 391 -4.01 31.73 5.38
N ASN A 392 -2.91 31.65 6.12
CA ASN A 392 -2.53 32.70 7.07
C ASN A 392 -2.05 34.00 6.37
N ASN A 393 -1.40 33.89 5.22
CA ASN A 393 -0.96 35.04 4.43
C ASN A 393 -2.12 35.69 3.64
N GLY A 394 -3.13 34.93 3.23
CA GLY A 394 -4.36 35.44 2.60
C GLY A 394 -5.28 36.22 3.54
N ALA A 395 -5.23 35.96 4.84
CA ALA A 395 -6.03 36.63 5.85
C ALA A 395 -5.46 37.99 6.33
N SER A 396 -4.26 38.40 5.89
CA SER A 396 -3.54 39.57 6.38
C SER A 396 -3.44 40.76 5.41
N VAL A 397 -4.30 40.85 4.38
CA VAL A 397 -4.37 42.05 3.53
C VAL A 397 -5.39 43.02 4.12
N PRO A 398 -4.97 44.12 4.78
CA PRO A 398 -5.89 45.19 5.21
C PRO A 398 -6.37 45.91 3.95
N LYS A 399 -7.70 46.02 3.80
CA LYS A 399 -8.29 46.95 2.82
C LYS A 399 -7.85 48.40 3.18
N GLN A 400 -7.04 48.99 2.32
CA GLN A 400 -6.91 50.46 2.25
C GLN A 400 -7.99 51.02 1.33
#